data_9197f7999c900efba494b447700b4ab7
#
_entry.id   9197f7999c900efba494b447700b4ab7
#
_cell.length_a   1.000
_cell.length_b   1.000
_cell.length_c   1.000
_cell.angle_alpha   90.00
_cell.angle_beta   90.00
_cell.angle_gamma   90.00
#
_symmetry.space_group_name_H-M   'P 1'
#
loop_
_entity.id
_entity.type
_entity.pdbx_description
1 polymer ?
#
loop_
_entity_poly.entity_id
_entity_poly.type
_entity_poly.pdbx_seq_one_letter_code
_entity_poly.pdbx_strand_id
1 'polypeptide(L)'
;AAGNDGDGNAESFEYSYPAAYPDVISVGAVDKKGVPAKFSNSNTAIDVVAPGVDILSTYPNNRFAVLSGTSMAAPHVTGSLALLKNWSKNEFQRNLTQEELYAQLIKHTRVLEYPRTVQGNGLVYLKDEKNMKKFKY
;
A
#
# COMPACT_ATOMS: atom_id res chain seq x y z
N ALA A 1 2.87 8.35 -1.34
CA ALA A 1 1.55 8.71 -0.82
C ALA A 1 0.73 9.36 -1.93
N ALA A 2 -0.50 8.87 -2.16
CA ALA A 2 -1.33 9.35 -3.28
C ALA A 2 -1.84 10.79 -3.09
N GLY A 3 -1.89 11.29 -1.86
CA GLY A 3 -2.43 12.59 -1.48
C GLY A 3 -3.69 12.46 -0.61
N ASN A 4 -4.04 13.55 0.06
CA ASN A 4 -5.13 13.58 1.06
C ASN A 4 -6.18 14.65 0.72
N ASP A 5 -6.36 14.97 -0.56
CA ASP A 5 -7.30 15.97 -1.07
C ASP A 5 -8.61 15.34 -1.55
N GLY A 6 -8.78 14.03 -1.35
CA GLY A 6 -9.95 13.25 -1.75
C GLY A 6 -11.23 13.72 -1.07
N ASP A 7 -12.33 13.64 -1.79
CA ASP A 7 -13.67 14.00 -1.32
C ASP A 7 -14.57 12.77 -1.03
N GLY A 8 -14.04 11.57 -1.29
CA GLY A 8 -14.75 10.29 -1.18
C GLY A 8 -15.58 9.94 -2.39
N ASN A 9 -15.48 10.69 -3.49
CA ASN A 9 -16.11 10.41 -4.76
C ASN A 9 -15.10 9.75 -5.72
N ALA A 10 -15.37 8.52 -6.15
CA ALA A 10 -14.48 7.77 -7.05
C ALA A 10 -14.42 8.32 -8.49
N GLU A 11 -15.29 9.27 -8.83
CA GLU A 11 -15.39 9.89 -10.16
C GLU A 11 -14.71 11.28 -10.21
N SER A 12 -14.39 11.88 -9.06
CA SER A 12 -13.52 13.07 -8.98
C SER A 12 -12.06 12.60 -8.92
N PHE A 13 -11.17 13.26 -9.65
CA PHE A 13 -9.78 12.82 -9.75
C PHE A 13 -8.85 13.89 -9.17
N GLU A 14 -8.25 13.58 -8.03
CA GLU A 14 -7.23 14.39 -7.42
C GLU A 14 -5.84 13.79 -7.69
N TYR A 15 -4.97 14.54 -8.34
CA TYR A 15 -3.60 14.15 -8.64
C TYR A 15 -2.61 14.89 -7.76
N SER A 16 -1.72 14.16 -7.09
CA SER A 16 -0.59 14.72 -6.36
C SER A 16 0.72 14.18 -6.90
N TYR A 17 1.73 15.03 -6.97
CA TYR A 17 3.05 14.67 -7.44
C TYR A 17 4.04 14.63 -6.26
N PRO A 18 5.00 13.69 -6.28
CA PRO A 18 5.42 12.79 -7.37
C PRO A 18 4.55 11.52 -7.56
N ALA A 19 3.53 11.26 -6.73
CA ALA A 19 2.79 10.01 -6.73
C ALA A 19 2.14 9.65 -8.09
N ALA A 20 1.71 10.66 -8.85
CA ALA A 20 1.04 10.45 -10.15
C ALA A 20 2.00 10.27 -11.33
N TYR A 21 3.32 10.27 -11.12
CA TYR A 21 4.27 9.94 -12.19
C TYR A 21 4.27 8.43 -12.51
N PRO A 22 4.46 8.04 -13.79
CA PRO A 22 4.33 6.64 -14.23
C PRO A 22 5.25 5.64 -13.50
N ASP A 23 6.44 6.05 -13.09
CA ASP A 23 7.44 5.17 -12.45
C ASP A 23 7.41 5.25 -10.91
N VAL A 24 6.36 5.84 -10.35
CA VAL A 24 6.18 5.97 -8.90
C VAL A 24 4.97 5.14 -8.45
N ILE A 25 5.18 4.26 -7.47
CA ILE A 25 4.08 3.49 -6.89
C ILE A 25 3.18 4.42 -6.07
N SER A 26 1.99 4.69 -6.58
CA SER A 26 0.98 5.52 -5.93
C SER A 26 0.16 4.71 -4.92
N VAL A 27 0.16 5.13 -3.66
CA VAL A 27 -0.44 4.40 -2.55
C VAL A 27 -1.57 5.18 -1.92
N GLY A 28 -2.80 4.67 -2.05
CA GLY A 28 -3.98 5.18 -1.37
C GLY A 28 -4.14 4.59 0.04
N ALA A 29 -5.05 5.16 0.83
CA ALA A 29 -5.29 4.79 2.22
C ALA A 29 -6.62 4.08 2.43
N VAL A 30 -6.61 2.99 3.21
CA VAL A 30 -7.80 2.31 3.73
C VAL A 30 -7.78 2.26 5.26
N ASP A 31 -8.94 2.04 5.85
CA ASP A 31 -9.07 1.75 7.28
C ASP A 31 -8.80 0.26 7.59
N LYS A 32 -8.89 -0.12 8.88
CA LYS A 32 -8.70 -1.50 9.36
C LYS A 32 -9.71 -2.52 8.81
N LYS A 33 -10.82 -2.06 8.21
CA LYS A 33 -11.83 -2.92 7.57
C LYS A 33 -11.62 -3.01 6.05
N GLY A 34 -10.63 -2.29 5.51
CA GLY A 34 -10.38 -2.19 4.07
C GLY A 34 -11.28 -1.18 3.37
N VAL A 35 -11.96 -0.29 4.12
CA VAL A 35 -12.76 0.78 3.54
C VAL A 35 -11.83 1.93 3.15
N PRO A 36 -11.89 2.44 1.90
CA PRO A 36 -11.10 3.59 1.47
C PRO A 36 -11.36 4.80 2.36
N ALA A 37 -10.28 5.46 2.76
CA ALA A 37 -10.38 6.69 3.54
C ALA A 37 -10.94 7.81 2.66
N LYS A 38 -11.91 8.55 3.18
CA LYS A 38 -12.58 9.63 2.43
C LYS A 38 -11.60 10.67 1.89
N PHE A 39 -10.52 10.94 2.64
CA PHE A 39 -9.48 11.90 2.25
C PHE A 39 -8.51 11.36 1.19
N SER A 40 -8.44 10.02 0.99
CA SER A 40 -7.49 9.45 0.03
C SER A 40 -7.83 9.89 -1.38
N ASN A 41 -6.85 10.46 -2.10
CA ASN A 41 -7.02 10.81 -3.49
C ASN A 41 -7.47 9.61 -4.31
N SER A 42 -8.34 9.84 -5.28
CA SER A 42 -8.75 8.87 -6.27
C SER A 42 -8.38 9.36 -7.68
N ASN A 43 -7.77 8.49 -8.48
CA ASN A 43 -7.39 8.79 -9.86
C ASN A 43 -6.90 7.52 -10.58
N THR A 44 -6.56 7.65 -11.85
CA THR A 44 -6.10 6.53 -12.69
C THR A 44 -4.66 6.08 -12.42
N ALA A 45 -3.90 6.83 -11.62
CA ALA A 45 -2.51 6.53 -11.26
C ALA A 45 -2.39 5.74 -9.94
N ILE A 46 -3.48 5.47 -9.21
CA ILE A 46 -3.43 4.67 -8.00
C ILE A 46 -3.00 3.24 -8.34
N ASP A 47 -1.89 2.77 -7.76
CA ASP A 47 -1.39 1.41 -7.95
C ASP A 47 -1.96 0.42 -6.96
N VAL A 48 -1.92 0.77 -5.67
CA VAL A 48 -2.36 -0.08 -4.56
C VAL A 48 -2.89 0.77 -3.41
N VAL A 49 -3.56 0.12 -2.47
CA VAL A 49 -3.92 0.72 -1.18
C VAL A 49 -3.30 -0.04 -0.03
N ALA A 50 -3.11 0.65 1.09
CA ALA A 50 -2.62 0.08 2.34
C ALA A 50 -3.26 0.75 3.55
N PRO A 51 -3.16 0.18 4.77
CA PRO A 51 -3.69 0.79 5.98
C PRO A 51 -3.12 2.19 6.21
N GLY A 52 -3.99 3.20 6.32
CA GLY A 52 -3.61 4.61 6.47
C GLY A 52 -4.54 5.40 7.39
N VAL A 53 -5.42 4.73 8.13
CA VAL A 53 -6.35 5.36 9.08
C VAL A 53 -6.06 4.85 10.48
N ASP A 54 -5.89 5.77 11.44
CA ASP A 54 -5.61 5.51 12.85
C ASP A 54 -4.38 4.59 13.06
N ILE A 55 -3.30 4.91 12.38
CA ILE A 55 -2.05 4.14 12.44
C ILE A 55 -1.19 4.60 13.62
N LEU A 56 -1.02 3.70 14.60
CA LEU A 56 -0.09 3.90 15.72
C LEU A 56 1.35 3.69 15.24
N SER A 57 2.22 4.66 15.48
CA SER A 57 3.65 4.57 15.15
C SER A 57 4.50 5.40 16.10
N THR A 58 5.81 5.23 16.00
CA THR A 58 6.79 6.05 16.73
C THR A 58 6.69 7.52 16.31
N TYR A 59 6.94 8.40 17.27
CA TYR A 59 6.87 9.85 17.08
C TYR A 59 8.05 10.54 17.77
N PRO A 60 8.49 11.72 17.32
CA PRO A 60 9.61 12.43 17.91
C PRO A 60 9.52 12.57 19.44
N ASN A 61 10.67 12.73 20.07
CA ASN A 61 10.82 12.87 21.54
C ASN A 61 10.40 11.61 22.33
N ASN A 62 10.75 10.42 21.82
CA ASN A 62 10.50 9.13 22.46
C ASN A 62 9.01 8.90 22.80
N ARG A 63 8.14 9.25 21.88
CA ARG A 63 6.67 9.12 22.00
C ARG A 63 6.10 8.24 20.91
N PHE A 64 4.81 7.98 21.04
CA PHE A 64 3.97 7.35 20.01
C PHE A 64 2.84 8.30 19.64
N ALA A 65 2.37 8.22 18.41
CA ALA A 65 1.19 8.94 17.95
C ALA A 65 0.33 8.05 17.04
N VAL A 66 -0.96 8.35 17.02
CA VAL A 66 -1.92 7.76 16.08
C VAL A 66 -2.21 8.81 15.02
N LEU A 67 -1.89 8.49 13.76
CA LEU A 67 -2.05 9.42 12.64
C LEU A 67 -2.81 8.74 11.49
N SER A 68 -3.48 9.56 10.68
CA SER A 68 -4.16 9.12 9.46
C SER A 68 -3.65 9.89 8.25
N GLY A 69 -3.52 9.21 7.12
CA GLY A 69 -3.06 9.80 5.86
C GLY A 69 -2.52 8.75 4.90
N THR A 70 -2.45 9.08 3.62
CA THR A 70 -1.74 8.26 2.62
C THR A 70 -0.24 8.19 2.93
N SER A 71 0.30 9.14 3.70
CA SER A 71 1.66 9.10 4.27
C SER A 71 1.86 7.96 5.28
N MET A 72 0.79 7.44 5.93
CA MET A 72 0.83 6.28 6.81
C MET A 72 0.64 4.98 6.02
N ALA A 73 -0.03 5.03 4.87
CA ALA A 73 -0.21 3.89 3.98
C ALA A 73 1.09 3.56 3.20
N ALA A 74 1.78 4.56 2.68
CA ALA A 74 2.99 4.39 1.86
C ALA A 74 4.10 3.54 2.53
N PRO A 75 4.45 3.71 3.82
CA PRO A 75 5.47 2.90 4.49
C PRO A 75 5.08 1.42 4.63
N HIS A 76 3.80 1.06 4.67
CA HIS A 76 3.37 -0.34 4.62
C HIS A 76 3.78 -1.00 3.30
N VAL A 77 3.64 -0.28 2.18
CA VAL A 77 4.07 -0.76 0.86
C VAL A 77 5.60 -0.84 0.79
N THR A 78 6.31 0.16 1.31
CA THR A 78 7.79 0.14 1.39
C THR A 78 8.29 -1.07 2.17
N GLY A 79 7.71 -1.35 3.34
CA GLY A 79 8.02 -2.53 4.14
C GLY A 79 7.70 -3.84 3.41
N SER A 80 6.58 -3.88 2.69
CA SER A 80 6.18 -5.03 1.88
C SER A 80 7.18 -5.32 0.76
N LEU A 81 7.66 -4.29 0.07
CA LEU A 81 8.70 -4.43 -0.97
C LEU A 81 10.03 -4.91 -0.38
N ALA A 82 10.40 -4.44 0.81
CA ALA A 82 11.59 -4.92 1.51
C ALA A 82 11.49 -6.40 1.86
N LEU A 83 10.33 -6.87 2.33
CA LEU A 83 10.06 -8.27 2.60
C LEU A 83 10.09 -9.12 1.33
N LEU A 84 9.47 -8.66 0.23
CA LEU A 84 9.50 -9.34 -1.07
C LEU A 84 10.93 -9.44 -1.63
N LYS A 85 11.73 -8.39 -1.48
CA LYS A 85 13.14 -8.39 -1.87
C LYS A 85 13.95 -9.42 -1.08
N ASN A 86 13.76 -9.48 0.24
CA ASN A 86 14.43 -10.47 1.08
C ASN A 86 13.98 -11.89 0.76
N TRP A 87 12.68 -12.10 0.58
CA TRP A 87 12.12 -13.38 0.17
C TRP A 87 12.72 -13.86 -1.16
N SER A 88 12.78 -13.02 -2.17
CA SER A 88 13.34 -13.37 -3.49
C SER A 88 14.82 -13.76 -3.44
N LYS A 89 15.59 -13.08 -2.58
CA LYS A 89 17.00 -13.43 -2.37
C LYS A 89 17.17 -14.83 -1.79
N ASN A 90 16.27 -15.24 -0.88
CA ASN A 90 16.30 -16.56 -0.25
C ASN A 90 15.80 -17.67 -1.20
N GLU A 91 14.70 -17.41 -1.93
CA GLU A 91 14.07 -18.43 -2.80
C GLU A 91 14.80 -18.59 -4.15
N PHE A 92 15.22 -17.49 -4.76
CA PHE A 92 15.81 -17.48 -6.11
C PHE A 92 17.30 -17.21 -6.12
N GLN A 93 17.93 -17.01 -4.95
CA GLN A 93 19.36 -16.68 -4.81
C GLN A 93 19.78 -15.43 -5.61
N ARG A 94 18.83 -14.52 -5.91
CA ARG A 94 19.07 -13.29 -6.64
C ARG A 94 18.14 -12.15 -6.17
N ASN A 95 18.54 -10.93 -6.45
CA ASN A 95 17.65 -9.77 -6.29
C ASN A 95 16.70 -9.69 -7.50
N LEU A 96 15.46 -9.30 -7.24
CA LEU A 96 14.52 -8.91 -8.29
C LEU A 96 14.87 -7.51 -8.83
N THR A 97 14.59 -7.28 -10.11
CA THR A 97 14.57 -5.92 -10.69
C THR A 97 13.43 -5.10 -10.12
N GLN A 98 13.37 -3.81 -10.43
CA GLN A 98 12.25 -2.94 -9.97
C GLN A 98 10.92 -3.41 -10.56
N GLU A 99 10.90 -3.76 -11.84
CA GLU A 99 9.72 -4.27 -12.54
C GLU A 99 9.24 -5.60 -11.96
N GLU A 100 10.17 -6.50 -11.63
CA GLU A 100 9.86 -7.78 -11.00
C GLU A 100 9.32 -7.59 -9.58
N LEU A 101 9.88 -6.66 -8.79
CA LEU A 101 9.38 -6.31 -7.47
C LEU A 101 7.97 -5.72 -7.53
N TYR A 102 7.73 -4.82 -8.48
CA TYR A 102 6.40 -4.28 -8.72
C TYR A 102 5.41 -5.39 -9.09
N ALA A 103 5.78 -6.25 -10.03
CA ALA A 103 4.93 -7.38 -10.43
C ALA A 103 4.62 -8.32 -9.24
N GLN A 104 5.60 -8.56 -8.35
CA GLN A 104 5.36 -9.33 -7.13
C GLN A 104 4.47 -8.59 -6.15
N LEU A 105 4.62 -7.27 -5.97
CA LEU A 105 3.73 -6.48 -5.14
C LEU A 105 2.28 -6.62 -5.61
N ILE A 106 2.02 -6.48 -6.92
CA ILE A 106 0.68 -6.58 -7.49
C ILE A 106 0.09 -7.99 -7.32
N LYS A 107 0.89 -9.05 -7.43
CA LYS A 107 0.46 -10.43 -7.14
C LYS A 107 0.06 -10.63 -5.67
N HIS A 108 0.60 -9.83 -4.77
CA HIS A 108 0.31 -9.87 -3.34
C HIS A 108 -0.65 -8.74 -2.95
N THR A 109 -1.69 -8.55 -3.74
CA THR A 109 -2.82 -7.68 -3.41
C THR A 109 -4.10 -8.49 -3.27
N ARG A 110 -5.00 -7.97 -2.45
CA ARG A 110 -6.38 -8.43 -2.33
C ARG A 110 -7.28 -7.37 -2.94
N VAL A 111 -7.98 -7.72 -4.02
CA VAL A 111 -8.98 -6.82 -4.63
C VAL A 111 -10.11 -6.58 -3.64
N LEU A 112 -10.48 -5.32 -3.47
CA LEU A 112 -11.62 -4.87 -2.68
C LEU A 112 -12.81 -4.61 -3.61
N GLU A 113 -14.00 -4.37 -3.04
CA GLU A 113 -15.22 -4.09 -3.82
C GLU A 113 -15.37 -2.58 -4.12
N TYR A 114 -14.29 -1.95 -4.61
CA TYR A 114 -14.25 -0.52 -4.95
C TYR A 114 -13.75 -0.29 -6.37
N PRO A 115 -14.04 0.87 -6.99
CA PRO A 115 -13.50 1.22 -8.30
C PRO A 115 -11.97 1.22 -8.33
N ARG A 116 -11.41 0.89 -9.49
CA ARG A 116 -9.95 0.86 -9.67
C ARG A 116 -9.29 2.22 -9.41
N THR A 117 -10.00 3.31 -9.68
CA THR A 117 -9.54 4.68 -9.39
C THR A 117 -9.30 4.95 -7.90
N VAL A 118 -9.89 4.15 -7.02
CA VAL A 118 -9.79 4.26 -5.56
C VAL A 118 -8.79 3.27 -4.98
N GLN A 119 -8.77 2.03 -5.50
CA GLN A 119 -7.98 0.94 -4.90
C GLN A 119 -6.77 0.49 -5.73
N GLY A 120 -6.65 0.93 -6.99
CA GLY A 120 -5.65 0.41 -7.92
C GLY A 120 -5.81 -1.09 -8.14
N ASN A 121 -4.77 -1.86 -7.87
CA ASN A 121 -4.80 -3.32 -7.92
C ASN A 121 -5.30 -3.97 -6.60
N GLY A 122 -5.60 -3.16 -5.59
CA GLY A 122 -6.18 -3.60 -4.32
C GLY A 122 -5.29 -3.36 -3.09
N LEU A 123 -5.72 -3.90 -1.97
CA LEU A 123 -5.03 -3.84 -0.68
C LEU A 123 -3.79 -4.74 -0.70
N VAL A 124 -2.63 -4.21 -0.37
CA VAL A 124 -1.40 -4.99 -0.22
C VAL A 124 -1.56 -6.03 0.90
N TYR A 125 -1.32 -7.30 0.56
CA TYR A 125 -1.57 -8.43 1.45
C TYR A 125 -0.55 -9.55 1.23
N LEU A 126 0.50 -9.59 2.05
CA LEU A 126 1.60 -10.56 1.95
C LEU A 126 1.29 -11.90 2.63
N LYS A 127 0.09 -12.45 2.42
CA LYS A 127 -0.22 -13.78 2.94
C LYS A 127 0.42 -14.86 2.07
N ASP A 128 1.36 -15.61 2.63
CA ASP A 128 1.82 -16.86 2.06
C ASP A 128 1.01 -18.03 2.66
N GLU A 129 0.06 -18.56 1.89
CA GLU A 129 -0.77 -19.68 2.33
C GLU A 129 0.04 -20.97 2.58
N LYS A 130 1.22 -21.11 1.97
CA LYS A 130 2.09 -22.29 2.12
C LYS A 130 2.91 -22.26 3.41
N ASN A 131 3.20 -21.08 3.98
CA ASN A 131 4.05 -20.93 5.16
C ASN A 131 3.29 -20.76 6.48
N MET A 132 1.98 -20.52 6.47
CA MET A 132 1.19 -20.40 7.72
C MET A 132 1.16 -21.68 8.58
N LYS A 133 1.51 -22.85 8.03
CA LYS A 133 1.64 -24.09 8.82
C LYS A 133 2.91 -24.14 9.68
N LYS A 134 3.89 -23.25 9.48
CA LYS A 134 5.16 -23.22 10.25
C LYS A 134 5.13 -22.31 11.48
N PHE A 135 4.14 -21.44 11.61
CA PHE A 135 3.96 -20.60 12.79
C PHE A 135 2.76 -21.07 13.62
N LYS A 136 2.86 -22.28 14.17
CA LYS A 136 2.06 -22.64 15.36
C LYS A 136 2.87 -22.18 16.58
N TYR A 137 2.34 -21.20 17.29
CA TYR A 137 2.77 -20.85 18.64
C TYR A 137 2.41 -21.97 19.61
#